data_b366a92dc7a70a310d81867ea225c217
#
_entry.id   b366a92dc7a70a310d81867ea225c217
#
_cell.length_a   1.000
_cell.length_b   1.000
_cell.length_c   1.000
_cell.angle_alpha   90.00
_cell.angle_beta   90.00
_cell.angle_gamma   90.00
#
_symmetry.space_group_name_H-M   'P 1'
#
loop_
_entity.id
_entity.type
_entity.pdbx_description
1 polymer ?
#
loop_
_entity_poly.entity_id
_entity_poly.type
_entity_poly.pdbx_seq_one_letter_code
_entity_poly.pdbx_strand_id
1 'polypeptide(L)'
;MSGRGHAKTKKKAISKSQRAGLQFPVGRLARYLKNGRYSKRVGAGAPVYLAAVLEYLAAEVLELAGNACRDNNKTRIIPRHIQLAIRNDEELGKLLASVTIAHGGVLPNIHSLLLPKKTAAKMEKEAASKAEKGTSKSDKSSSETK
;
A
#
# COMPACT_ATOMS: atom_id res chain seq x y z
N MET A 1 36.16 -53.93 -0.80
CA MET A 1 36.41 -52.56 -1.29
C MET A 1 35.13 -51.74 -1.16
N SER A 2 35.00 -50.98 -0.06
CA SER A 2 33.78 -50.26 0.27
C SER A 2 33.83 -48.86 -0.32
N GLY A 3 32.99 -48.58 -1.33
CA GLY A 3 32.86 -47.28 -1.98
C GLY A 3 31.99 -46.35 -1.12
N ARG A 4 32.61 -45.42 -0.36
CA ARG A 4 31.90 -44.36 0.33
C ARG A 4 31.33 -43.36 -0.69
N GLY A 5 30.03 -43.43 -0.95
CA GLY A 5 29.30 -42.44 -1.73
C GLY A 5 29.37 -41.09 -1.03
N HIS A 6 30.01 -40.09 -1.64
CA HIS A 6 29.99 -38.70 -1.20
C HIS A 6 28.54 -38.20 -1.29
N ALA A 7 27.90 -37.98 -0.16
CA ALA A 7 26.61 -37.31 -0.09
C ALA A 7 26.83 -35.83 -0.51
N LYS A 8 26.44 -35.52 -1.75
CA LYS A 8 26.40 -34.11 -2.21
C LYS A 8 25.42 -33.35 -1.32
N THR A 9 25.91 -32.52 -0.46
CA THR A 9 25.12 -31.55 0.32
C THR A 9 24.34 -30.69 -0.68
N LYS A 10 23.03 -30.90 -0.78
CA LYS A 10 22.14 -30.07 -1.63
C LYS A 10 22.15 -28.65 -1.07
N LYS A 11 22.74 -27.71 -1.79
CA LYS A 11 22.63 -26.27 -1.47
C LYS A 11 21.16 -25.93 -1.38
N LYS A 12 20.72 -25.27 -0.29
CA LYS A 12 19.34 -24.80 -0.14
C LYS A 12 18.98 -23.92 -1.34
N ALA A 13 17.90 -24.25 -2.04
CA ALA A 13 17.43 -23.49 -3.19
C ALA A 13 16.91 -22.14 -2.71
N ILE A 14 17.47 -21.05 -3.26
CA ILE A 14 17.04 -19.66 -2.98
C ILE A 14 15.75 -19.42 -3.78
N SER A 15 14.69 -18.96 -3.10
CA SER A 15 13.42 -18.63 -3.76
C SER A 15 13.55 -17.45 -4.72
N LYS A 16 12.63 -17.35 -5.70
CA LYS A 16 12.61 -16.20 -6.64
C LYS A 16 12.34 -14.89 -5.90
N SER A 17 11.48 -14.89 -4.88
CA SER A 17 11.21 -13.73 -4.02
C SER A 17 12.46 -13.28 -3.29
N GLN A 18 13.18 -14.19 -2.70
CA GLN A 18 14.42 -13.89 -1.97
C GLN A 18 15.52 -13.34 -2.90
N ARG A 19 15.61 -13.82 -4.15
CA ARG A 19 16.53 -13.24 -5.16
C ARG A 19 16.17 -11.82 -5.54
N ALA A 20 14.88 -11.51 -5.55
CA ALA A 20 14.37 -10.17 -5.90
C ALA A 20 14.29 -9.23 -4.69
N GLY A 21 14.60 -9.68 -3.46
CA GLY A 21 14.46 -8.89 -2.25
C GLY A 21 13.00 -8.61 -1.85
N LEU A 22 12.04 -9.42 -2.35
CA LEU A 22 10.62 -9.22 -2.13
C LEU A 22 10.05 -10.19 -1.10
N GLN A 23 9.06 -9.73 -0.34
CA GLN A 23 8.25 -10.55 0.56
C GLN A 23 7.15 -11.28 -0.20
N PHE A 24 6.58 -10.66 -1.25
CA PHE A 24 5.52 -11.25 -2.04
C PHE A 24 5.98 -12.47 -2.85
N PRO A 25 5.11 -13.47 -3.05
CA PRO A 25 5.48 -14.76 -3.62
C PRO A 25 5.58 -14.72 -5.15
N VAL A 26 6.73 -14.34 -5.69
CA VAL A 26 7.01 -14.28 -7.15
C VAL A 26 6.66 -15.59 -7.87
N GLY A 27 6.95 -16.75 -7.25
CA GLY A 27 6.65 -18.06 -7.84
C GLY A 27 5.15 -18.30 -7.99
N ARG A 28 4.32 -17.87 -7.03
CA ARG A 28 2.86 -17.99 -7.07
C ARG A 28 2.27 -17.08 -8.15
N LEU A 29 2.75 -15.84 -8.23
CA LEU A 29 2.33 -14.89 -9.26
C LEU A 29 2.68 -15.39 -10.68
N ALA A 30 3.86 -15.99 -10.86
CA ALA A 30 4.22 -16.61 -12.13
C ALA A 30 3.24 -17.73 -12.54
N ARG A 31 2.80 -18.53 -11.58
CA ARG A 31 1.79 -19.57 -11.81
C ARG A 31 0.44 -18.98 -12.17
N TYR A 32 -0.02 -17.94 -11.48
CA TYR A 32 -1.29 -17.28 -11.76
C TYR A 32 -1.30 -16.59 -13.13
N LEU A 33 -0.22 -15.91 -13.51
CA LEU A 33 -0.08 -15.33 -14.84
C LEU A 33 -0.17 -16.36 -15.96
N LYS A 34 0.41 -17.57 -15.76
CA LYS A 34 0.30 -18.67 -16.72
C LYS A 34 -1.12 -19.25 -16.77
N ASN A 35 -1.72 -19.47 -15.61
CA ASN A 35 -3.06 -20.06 -15.53
C ASN A 35 -4.14 -19.13 -16.06
N GLY A 36 -3.97 -17.82 -15.89
CA GLY A 36 -4.90 -16.81 -16.38
C GLY A 36 -4.93 -16.65 -17.90
N ARG A 37 -3.98 -17.27 -18.63
CA ARG A 37 -3.90 -17.27 -20.11
C ARG A 37 -3.97 -15.88 -20.74
N TYR A 38 -3.46 -14.85 -20.06
CA TYR A 38 -3.43 -13.48 -20.56
C TYR A 38 -2.59 -13.32 -21.83
N SER A 39 -1.60 -14.23 -22.01
CA SER A 39 -0.75 -14.28 -23.19
C SER A 39 -0.24 -15.72 -23.44
N LYS A 40 0.25 -15.99 -24.66
CA LYS A 40 0.85 -17.29 -25.01
C LYS A 40 2.13 -17.57 -24.22
N ARG A 41 2.88 -16.54 -23.83
CA ARG A 41 4.17 -16.64 -23.10
C ARG A 41 4.27 -15.55 -22.04
N VAL A 42 4.83 -15.88 -20.88
CA VAL A 42 5.09 -14.94 -19.78
C VAL A 42 6.59 -14.86 -19.55
N GLY A 43 7.15 -13.67 -19.68
CA GLY A 43 8.57 -13.41 -19.43
C GLY A 43 8.94 -13.60 -17.96
N ALA A 44 10.20 -13.91 -17.68
CA ALA A 44 10.67 -14.18 -16.32
C ALA A 44 10.59 -12.96 -15.38
N GLY A 45 10.71 -11.75 -15.92
CA GLY A 45 10.62 -10.50 -15.15
C GLY A 45 9.20 -10.06 -14.80
N ALA A 46 8.18 -10.46 -15.58
CA ALA A 46 6.80 -10.03 -15.37
C ALA A 46 6.26 -10.35 -13.97
N PRO A 47 6.41 -11.58 -13.43
CA PRO A 47 5.95 -11.89 -12.09
C PRO A 47 6.76 -11.17 -10.98
N VAL A 48 8.02 -10.82 -11.25
CA VAL A 48 8.85 -10.04 -10.31
C VAL A 48 8.32 -8.62 -10.22
N TYR A 49 8.10 -7.98 -11.36
CA TYR A 49 7.55 -6.62 -11.42
C TYR A 49 6.15 -6.55 -10.78
N LEU A 50 5.28 -7.51 -11.12
CA LEU A 50 3.94 -7.57 -10.52
C LEU A 50 3.99 -7.76 -9.00
N ALA A 51 4.91 -8.62 -8.52
CA ALA A 51 5.10 -8.82 -7.08
C ALA A 51 5.56 -7.53 -6.38
N ALA A 52 6.49 -6.80 -6.98
CA ALA A 52 7.00 -5.54 -6.45
C ALA A 52 5.89 -4.46 -6.36
N VAL A 53 5.09 -4.32 -7.42
CA VAL A 53 3.96 -3.36 -7.42
C VAL A 53 2.94 -3.70 -6.35
N LEU A 54 2.54 -4.97 -6.23
CA LEU A 54 1.58 -5.39 -5.21
C LEU A 54 2.12 -5.21 -3.79
N GLU A 55 3.41 -5.49 -3.57
CA GLU A 55 4.07 -5.29 -2.28
C GLU A 55 4.09 -3.81 -1.91
N TYR A 56 4.47 -2.93 -2.85
CA TYR A 56 4.48 -1.49 -2.64
C TYR A 56 3.08 -0.95 -2.29
N LEU A 57 2.06 -1.27 -3.08
CA LEU A 57 0.69 -0.81 -2.81
C LEU A 57 0.15 -1.33 -1.48
N ALA A 58 0.44 -2.58 -1.13
CA ALA A 58 0.03 -3.14 0.15
C ALA A 58 0.73 -2.47 1.33
N ALA A 59 2.03 -2.17 1.20
CA ALA A 59 2.80 -1.47 2.23
C ALA A 59 2.25 -0.06 2.46
N GLU A 60 1.98 0.71 1.41
CA GLU A 60 1.41 2.06 1.50
C GLU A 60 0.04 2.07 2.20
N VAL A 61 -0.87 1.20 1.76
CA VAL A 61 -2.18 1.06 2.42
C VAL A 61 -2.06 0.70 3.89
N LEU A 62 -1.15 -0.22 4.23
CA LEU A 62 -0.97 -0.68 5.61
C LEU A 62 -0.30 0.39 6.49
N GLU A 63 0.62 1.17 5.95
CA GLU A 63 1.25 2.29 6.67
C GLU A 63 0.21 3.34 7.05
N LEU A 64 -0.60 3.77 6.08
CA LEU A 64 -1.66 4.75 6.31
C LEU A 64 -2.76 4.20 7.23
N ALA A 65 -3.15 2.93 7.07
CA ALA A 65 -4.10 2.28 7.97
C ALA A 65 -3.57 2.12 9.39
N GLY A 66 -2.27 1.89 9.55
CA GLY A 66 -1.58 1.85 10.84
C GLY A 66 -1.60 3.22 11.52
N ASN A 67 -1.38 4.30 10.76
CA ASN A 67 -1.51 5.66 11.26
C ASN A 67 -2.95 5.94 11.73
N ALA A 68 -3.95 5.65 10.90
CA ALA A 68 -5.36 5.80 11.26
C ALA A 68 -5.75 4.98 12.50
N CYS A 69 -5.18 3.79 12.66
CA CYS A 69 -5.38 2.94 13.83
C CYS A 69 -4.83 3.59 15.10
N ARG A 70 -3.62 4.16 15.04
CA ARG A 70 -2.99 4.88 16.16
C ARG A 70 -3.75 6.14 16.53
N ASP A 71 -4.19 6.91 15.55
CA ASP A 71 -4.99 8.12 15.77
C ASP A 71 -6.32 7.82 16.50
N ASN A 72 -6.88 6.64 16.23
CA ASN A 72 -8.06 6.15 16.94
C ASN A 72 -7.75 5.45 18.28
N ASN A 73 -6.51 5.51 18.78
CA ASN A 73 -6.06 4.85 20.01
C ASN A 73 -6.34 3.33 20.00
N LYS A 74 -6.19 2.68 18.84
CA LYS A 74 -6.36 1.24 18.67
C LYS A 74 -5.03 0.57 18.36
N THR A 75 -4.92 -0.70 18.73
CA THR A 75 -3.73 -1.53 18.49
C THR A 75 -3.94 -2.51 17.34
N ARG A 76 -5.18 -2.68 16.88
CA ARG A 76 -5.56 -3.63 15.84
C ARG A 76 -6.09 -2.88 14.62
N ILE A 77 -5.50 -3.13 13.45
CA ILE A 77 -6.03 -2.63 12.18
C ILE A 77 -7.32 -3.39 11.85
N ILE A 78 -8.38 -2.66 11.56
CA ILE A 78 -9.68 -3.19 11.12
C ILE A 78 -10.05 -2.56 9.78
N PRO A 79 -11.04 -3.09 9.03
CA PRO A 79 -11.44 -2.54 7.73
C PRO A 79 -11.78 -1.05 7.77
N ARG A 80 -12.30 -0.56 8.89
CA ARG A 80 -12.55 0.88 9.11
C ARG A 80 -11.29 1.73 8.95
N HIS A 81 -10.15 1.27 9.48
CA HIS A 81 -8.89 2.00 9.38
C HIS A 81 -8.37 2.00 7.93
N ILE A 82 -8.56 0.91 7.20
CA ILE A 82 -8.23 0.82 5.77
C ILE A 82 -9.11 1.78 4.95
N GLN A 83 -10.40 1.84 5.24
CA GLN A 83 -11.32 2.77 4.59
C GLN A 83 -10.91 4.23 4.82
N LEU A 84 -10.60 4.60 6.06
CA LEU A 84 -10.15 5.95 6.40
C LEU A 84 -8.83 6.29 5.70
N ALA A 85 -7.87 5.36 5.70
CA ALA A 85 -6.58 5.54 5.03
C ALA A 85 -6.76 5.82 3.53
N ILE A 86 -7.49 4.96 2.81
CA ILE A 86 -7.70 5.07 1.36
C ILE A 86 -8.49 6.33 0.99
N ARG A 87 -9.53 6.68 1.75
CA ARG A 87 -10.39 7.84 1.42
C ARG A 87 -9.78 9.19 1.79
N ASN A 88 -8.82 9.22 2.72
CA ASN A 88 -8.09 10.43 3.08
C ASN A 88 -6.85 10.68 2.21
N ASP A 89 -6.37 9.66 1.51
CA ASP A 89 -5.29 9.78 0.55
C ASP A 89 -5.84 10.07 -0.85
N GLU A 90 -5.28 11.06 -1.53
CA GLU A 90 -5.80 11.50 -2.83
C GLU A 90 -5.51 10.47 -3.94
N GLU A 91 -4.33 9.89 -3.96
CA GLU A 91 -3.90 8.94 -4.99
C GLU A 91 -4.58 7.57 -4.83
N LEU A 92 -4.57 7.03 -3.61
CA LEU A 92 -5.29 5.79 -3.31
C LEU A 92 -6.80 5.96 -3.45
N GLY A 93 -7.33 7.13 -3.09
CA GLY A 93 -8.74 7.48 -3.27
C GLY A 93 -9.17 7.47 -4.73
N LYS A 94 -8.32 7.97 -5.65
CA LYS A 94 -8.56 7.89 -7.11
C LYS A 94 -8.42 6.47 -7.62
N LEU A 95 -7.36 5.76 -7.23
CA LEU A 95 -7.09 4.38 -7.67
C LEU A 95 -8.22 3.42 -7.27
N LEU A 96 -8.73 3.56 -6.06
CA LEU A 96 -9.74 2.67 -5.46
C LEU A 96 -11.13 3.32 -5.39
N ALA A 97 -11.42 4.32 -6.24
CA ALA A 97 -12.68 5.07 -6.23
C ALA A 97 -13.91 4.16 -6.39
N SER A 98 -13.83 3.15 -7.26
CA SER A 98 -14.92 2.21 -7.54
C SER A 98 -14.97 1.01 -6.59
N VAL A 99 -14.02 0.90 -5.63
CA VAL A 99 -13.92 -0.24 -4.73
C VAL A 99 -14.73 0.00 -3.46
N THR A 100 -15.55 -0.99 -3.09
CA THR A 100 -16.27 -1.01 -1.81
C THR A 100 -15.54 -1.88 -0.81
N ILE A 101 -15.23 -1.33 0.36
CA ILE A 101 -14.59 -2.05 1.47
C ILE A 101 -15.65 -2.49 2.45
N ALA A 102 -15.88 -3.79 2.55
CA ALA A 102 -16.84 -4.36 3.50
C ALA A 102 -16.47 -3.97 4.94
N HIS A 103 -17.44 -3.54 5.74
CA HIS A 103 -17.26 -3.05 7.11
C HIS A 103 -16.37 -1.78 7.23
N GLY A 104 -16.12 -1.08 6.11
CA GLY A 104 -15.33 0.15 6.10
C GLY A 104 -16.07 1.39 6.61
N GLY A 105 -17.39 1.42 6.51
CA GLY A 105 -18.22 2.58 6.83
C GLY A 105 -18.01 3.73 5.83
N VAL A 106 -18.39 4.93 6.26
CA VAL A 106 -18.27 6.17 5.46
C VAL A 106 -17.34 7.15 6.15
N LEU A 107 -16.78 8.10 5.40
CA LEU A 107 -16.02 9.20 5.99
C LEU A 107 -16.95 10.06 6.89
N PRO A 108 -16.48 10.46 8.09
CA PRO A 108 -17.19 11.45 8.88
C PRO A 108 -17.27 12.77 8.09
N ASN A 109 -18.47 13.20 7.76
CA ASN A 109 -18.68 14.45 7.03
C ASN A 109 -20.00 15.10 7.47
N ILE A 110 -19.94 16.40 7.76
CA ILE A 110 -21.11 17.22 8.08
C ILE A 110 -21.15 18.35 7.06
N HIS A 111 -22.28 18.53 6.41
CA HIS A 111 -22.45 19.62 5.45
C HIS A 111 -22.28 20.98 6.14
N SER A 112 -21.52 21.89 5.54
CA SER A 112 -21.16 23.19 6.13
C SER A 112 -22.37 24.03 6.57
N LEU A 113 -23.50 23.94 5.85
CA LEU A 113 -24.76 24.63 6.18
C LEU A 113 -25.39 24.16 7.49
N LEU A 114 -25.07 22.95 7.95
CA LEU A 114 -25.60 22.36 9.20
C LEU A 114 -24.73 22.68 10.42
N LEU A 115 -23.56 23.28 10.20
CA LEU A 115 -22.64 23.62 11.28
C LEU A 115 -23.03 24.97 11.94
N PRO A 116 -22.90 25.09 13.27
CA PRO A 116 -23.01 26.39 13.94
C PRO A 116 -21.98 27.38 13.38
N LYS A 117 -22.35 28.65 13.17
CA LYS A 117 -21.51 29.70 12.56
C LYS A 117 -20.10 29.80 13.17
N LYS A 118 -19.94 29.62 14.49
CA LYS A 118 -18.63 29.63 15.15
C LYS A 118 -17.74 28.45 14.78
N THR A 119 -18.33 27.28 14.56
CA THR A 119 -17.60 26.03 14.19
C THR A 119 -17.24 26.02 12.72
N ALA A 120 -18.11 26.53 11.85
CA ALA A 120 -17.84 26.69 10.41
C ALA A 120 -16.61 27.58 10.16
N ALA A 121 -16.54 28.74 10.80
CA ALA A 121 -15.41 29.68 10.67
C ALA A 121 -14.08 29.09 11.22
N LYS A 122 -14.12 28.18 12.21
CA LYS A 122 -12.92 27.50 12.71
C LYS A 122 -12.43 26.42 11.75
N MET A 123 -13.35 25.64 11.16
CA MET A 123 -13.01 24.60 10.18
C MET A 123 -12.44 25.19 8.89
N GLU A 124 -12.97 26.32 8.41
CA GLU A 124 -12.41 27.02 7.25
C GLU A 124 -10.96 27.50 7.50
N LYS A 125 -10.66 28.01 8.70
CA LYS A 125 -9.30 28.39 9.08
C LYS A 125 -8.34 27.21 9.20
N GLU A 126 -8.80 26.06 9.74
CA GLU A 126 -7.99 24.85 9.84
C GLU A 126 -7.76 24.20 8.47
N ALA A 127 -8.74 24.24 7.57
CA ALA A 127 -8.59 23.77 6.19
C ALA A 127 -7.58 24.62 5.40
N ALA A 128 -7.65 25.94 5.53
CA ALA A 128 -6.71 26.86 4.89
C ALA A 128 -5.26 26.65 5.40
N SER A 129 -5.07 26.49 6.72
CA SER A 129 -3.74 26.26 7.30
C SER A 129 -3.14 24.90 6.93
N LYS A 130 -3.97 23.91 6.64
CA LYS A 130 -3.53 22.57 6.19
C LYS A 130 -3.14 22.57 4.72
N ALA A 131 -3.79 23.38 3.89
CA ALA A 131 -3.43 23.57 2.48
C ALA A 131 -2.07 24.26 2.33
N GLU A 132 -1.76 25.29 3.15
CA GLU A 132 -0.46 25.97 3.14
C GLU A 132 0.70 25.08 3.62
N LYS A 133 0.47 24.17 4.58
CA LYS A 133 1.50 23.20 5.01
C LYS A 133 1.77 22.09 4.00
N GLY A 134 0.85 21.78 3.11
CA GLY A 134 1.02 20.79 2.02
C GLY A 134 1.97 21.27 0.93
N THR A 135 1.95 22.54 0.59
CA THR A 135 2.78 23.15 -0.47
C THR A 135 4.23 23.38 -0.06
N SER A 136 4.51 23.59 1.22
CA SER A 136 5.89 23.86 1.69
C SER A 136 6.76 22.59 1.84
N LYS A 137 6.20 21.39 1.68
CA LYS A 137 6.95 20.13 1.82
C LYS A 137 7.43 19.59 0.48
N SER A 138 6.88 20.04 -0.66
CA SER A 138 7.31 19.64 -2.01
C SER A 138 8.56 20.39 -2.49
N ASP A 139 8.84 21.58 -1.97
CA ASP A 139 9.97 22.40 -2.44
C ASP A 139 11.32 22.10 -1.75
N LYS A 140 11.32 21.26 -0.69
CA LYS A 140 12.54 20.93 0.04
C LYS A 140 13.26 19.65 -0.44
N SER A 141 12.64 18.85 -1.31
CA SER A 141 13.26 17.60 -1.82
C SER A 141 14.04 17.78 -3.13
N SER A 142 13.98 18.98 -3.77
CA SER A 142 14.65 19.24 -5.05
C SER A 142 15.96 20.03 -4.93
N SER A 143 16.43 20.37 -3.73
CA SER A 143 17.65 21.19 -3.53
C SER A 143 18.86 20.44 -2.94
N GLU A 144 18.79 19.14 -2.71
CA GLU A 144 19.93 18.35 -2.15
C GLU A 144 20.52 17.33 -3.13
N THR A 145 20.52 17.63 -4.44
CA THR A 145 21.34 16.84 -5.39
C THR A 145 22.09 17.80 -6.32
N LYS A 146 23.19 18.33 -5.82
CA LYS A 146 24.23 18.92 -6.66
C LYS A 146 25.60 18.66 -6.06
#